data_26a9275988117fca40c1a676ca658ac5
#
_entry.id   26a9275988117fca40c1a676ca658ac5
#
_cell.length_a   1.000
_cell.length_b   1.000
_cell.length_c   1.000
_cell.angle_alpha   90.00
_cell.angle_beta   90.00
_cell.angle_gamma   90.00
#
_symmetry.space_group_name_H-M   'P 1'
#
loop_
_entity.id
_entity.type
_entity.pdbx_description
1 polymer ?
#
loop_
_entity_poly.entity_id
_entity_poly.type
_entity_poly.pdbx_seq_one_letter_code
_entity_poly.pdbx_strand_id
1 'polypeptide(L)'
;MAKFKRILLKLSGESLMGKQSFGIDPERLSDYAKQIKEVHEMGVQIGIVIGGGNIFRGLSGSQKGFDRVKGDQMGMCATVINSLALSSALGALGVKNKVLTAIRMEPIGEFYTKWKAIEAMEDGYICIFSAGTGSPYFTTDTGSSLRGIEIEADVMLKGTRVDGIYTADPEKDPTATKFKDITYDEIYTKGLKVMDLTATTMCKENNLPIYVFNMDVVGNLKKVMEGEKIGTLVHN
;
A
#
# COMPACT_ATOMS: atom_id res chain seq x y z
N MET A 1 -22.36 -8.14 -1.53
CA MET A 1 -21.86 -6.81 -1.94
C MET A 1 -20.58 -6.53 -1.19
N ALA A 2 -19.60 -5.88 -1.82
CA ALA A 2 -18.38 -5.48 -1.16
C ALA A 2 -18.66 -4.46 -0.04
N LYS A 3 -17.92 -4.56 1.08
CA LYS A 3 -18.07 -3.68 2.24
C LYS A 3 -17.67 -2.23 1.94
N PHE A 4 -16.69 -2.03 1.03
CA PHE A 4 -16.15 -0.75 0.63
C PHE A 4 -16.31 -0.56 -0.88
N LYS A 5 -16.62 0.65 -1.32
CA LYS A 5 -16.77 1.00 -2.73
C LYS A 5 -15.42 1.40 -3.37
N ARG A 6 -14.63 2.19 -2.65
CA ARG A 6 -13.30 2.67 -3.10
C ARG A 6 -12.26 2.42 -2.02
N ILE A 7 -11.18 1.78 -2.39
CA ILE A 7 -10.09 1.45 -1.45
C ILE A 7 -8.74 1.99 -1.94
N LEU A 8 -7.87 2.29 -0.99
CA LEU A 8 -6.44 2.35 -1.26
C LEU A 8 -5.79 1.09 -0.71
N LEU A 9 -5.20 0.27 -1.57
CA LEU A 9 -4.42 -0.90 -1.19
C LEU A 9 -2.93 -0.53 -1.13
N LYS A 10 -2.37 -0.57 0.08
CA LYS A 10 -0.93 -0.38 0.29
C LYS A 10 -0.22 -1.70 0.46
N LEU A 11 0.76 -1.96 -0.39
CA LEU A 11 1.59 -3.15 -0.39
C LEU A 11 3.05 -2.83 -0.01
N SER A 12 3.70 -3.75 0.70
CA SER A 12 5.13 -3.67 0.92
C SER A 12 5.87 -4.17 -0.32
N GLY A 13 6.89 -3.43 -0.78
CA GLY A 13 7.79 -3.95 -1.81
C GLY A 13 8.46 -5.24 -1.41
N GLU A 14 8.78 -5.41 -0.12
CA GLU A 14 9.38 -6.64 0.41
C GLU A 14 8.49 -7.87 0.22
N SER A 15 7.19 -7.71 0.24
CA SER A 15 6.26 -8.81 -0.03
C SER A 15 6.36 -9.33 -1.46
N LEU A 16 6.87 -8.51 -2.42
CA LEU A 16 7.09 -8.93 -3.80
C LEU A 16 8.34 -9.81 -3.99
N MET A 17 9.23 -9.88 -2.99
CA MET A 17 10.43 -10.72 -3.08
C MET A 17 10.10 -12.23 -3.00
N GLY A 18 8.95 -12.60 -2.48
CA GLY A 18 8.63 -13.99 -2.21
C GLY A 18 9.66 -14.61 -1.25
N LYS A 19 10.33 -15.65 -1.70
CA LYS A 19 11.43 -16.32 -0.96
C LYS A 19 12.81 -15.73 -1.25
N GLN A 20 12.90 -14.77 -2.17
CA GLN A 20 14.16 -14.12 -2.55
C GLN A 20 14.52 -13.03 -1.52
N SER A 21 15.80 -12.64 -1.52
CA SER A 21 16.30 -11.55 -0.66
C SER A 21 16.26 -10.17 -1.35
N PHE A 22 15.92 -10.12 -2.64
CA PHE A 22 15.94 -8.93 -3.49
C PHE A 22 15.07 -9.13 -4.74
N GLY A 23 14.56 -8.05 -5.29
CA GLY A 23 13.87 -8.05 -6.58
C GLY A 23 12.38 -8.41 -6.49
N ILE A 24 11.86 -8.96 -7.57
CA ILE A 24 10.44 -9.29 -7.74
C ILE A 24 10.32 -10.77 -8.07
N ASP A 25 9.58 -11.51 -7.25
CA ASP A 25 9.23 -12.90 -7.47
C ASP A 25 8.00 -12.97 -8.41
N PRO A 26 8.11 -13.61 -9.59
CA PRO A 26 7.01 -13.67 -10.55
C PRO A 26 5.77 -14.41 -10.03
N GLU A 27 5.94 -15.45 -9.20
CA GLU A 27 4.83 -16.19 -8.63
C GLU A 27 4.06 -15.33 -7.63
N ARG A 28 4.77 -14.67 -6.73
CA ARG A 28 4.18 -13.73 -5.77
C ARG A 28 3.46 -12.57 -6.45
N LEU A 29 4.06 -12.01 -7.50
CA LEU A 29 3.45 -10.94 -8.29
C LEU A 29 2.15 -11.42 -8.96
N SER A 30 2.16 -12.63 -9.53
CA SER A 30 0.96 -13.25 -10.14
C SER A 30 -0.14 -13.47 -9.11
N ASP A 31 0.18 -13.96 -7.92
CA ASP A 31 -0.79 -14.21 -6.85
C ASP A 31 -1.44 -12.90 -6.37
N TYR A 32 -0.65 -11.83 -6.24
CA TYR A 32 -1.18 -10.52 -5.89
C TYR A 32 -2.10 -9.97 -6.98
N ALA A 33 -1.69 -10.07 -8.25
CA ALA A 33 -2.50 -9.61 -9.37
C ALA A 33 -3.85 -10.34 -9.45
N LYS A 34 -3.86 -11.67 -9.19
CA LYS A 34 -5.10 -12.48 -9.15
C LYS A 34 -6.03 -12.03 -8.02
N GLN A 35 -5.52 -11.84 -6.80
CA GLN A 35 -6.32 -11.39 -5.66
C GLN A 35 -6.90 -9.98 -5.90
N ILE A 36 -6.10 -9.09 -6.49
CA ILE A 36 -6.55 -7.72 -6.83
C ILE A 36 -7.64 -7.77 -7.90
N LYS A 37 -7.46 -8.59 -8.95
CA LYS A 37 -8.47 -8.80 -9.99
C LYS A 37 -9.79 -9.29 -9.38
N GLU A 38 -9.75 -10.30 -8.51
CA GLU A 38 -10.93 -10.85 -7.85
C GLU A 38 -11.75 -9.78 -7.12
N VAL A 39 -11.08 -8.89 -6.40
CA VAL A 39 -11.73 -7.76 -5.70
C VAL A 39 -12.24 -6.70 -6.68
N HIS A 40 -11.50 -6.42 -7.74
CA HIS A 40 -11.94 -5.49 -8.78
C HIS A 40 -13.23 -5.98 -9.47
N GLU A 41 -13.35 -7.28 -9.73
CA GLU A 41 -14.54 -7.91 -10.30
C GLU A 41 -15.77 -7.88 -9.37
N MET A 42 -15.59 -7.60 -8.08
CA MET A 42 -16.69 -7.30 -7.14
C MET A 42 -17.26 -5.87 -7.33
N GLY A 43 -16.74 -5.07 -8.27
CA GLY A 43 -17.13 -3.70 -8.54
C GLY A 43 -16.43 -2.67 -7.64
N VAL A 44 -15.31 -3.02 -7.02
CA VAL A 44 -14.54 -2.13 -6.15
C VAL A 44 -13.57 -1.28 -6.97
N GLN A 45 -13.55 0.01 -6.70
CA GLN A 45 -12.57 0.95 -7.24
C GLN A 45 -11.29 0.84 -6.42
N ILE A 46 -10.15 0.57 -7.08
CA ILE A 46 -8.89 0.24 -6.41
C ILE A 46 -7.78 1.21 -6.83
N GLY A 47 -7.28 1.97 -5.83
CA GLY A 47 -5.99 2.64 -5.90
C GLY A 47 -4.93 1.79 -5.20
N ILE A 48 -3.73 1.67 -5.78
CA ILE A 48 -2.66 0.83 -5.23
C ILE A 48 -1.40 1.67 -5.04
N VAL A 49 -0.76 1.52 -3.89
CA VAL A 49 0.60 2.02 -3.62
C VAL A 49 1.49 0.86 -3.24
N ILE A 50 2.66 0.74 -3.87
CA ILE A 50 3.64 -0.30 -3.57
C ILE A 50 4.94 0.34 -3.12
N GLY A 51 5.52 -0.12 -2.01
CA GLY A 51 6.84 0.29 -1.55
C GLY A 51 7.96 -0.20 -2.48
N GLY A 52 9.15 0.42 -2.38
CA GLY A 52 10.33 0.09 -3.18
C GLY A 52 11.41 -0.71 -2.44
N GLY A 53 11.15 -1.15 -1.20
CA GLY A 53 12.16 -1.72 -0.30
C GLY A 53 12.81 -3.03 -0.75
N ASN A 54 12.20 -3.76 -1.68
CA ASN A 54 12.77 -4.93 -2.35
C ASN A 54 13.85 -4.59 -3.38
N ILE A 55 13.91 -3.35 -3.84
CA ILE A 55 14.87 -2.87 -4.85
C ILE A 55 15.85 -1.90 -4.23
N PHE A 56 15.37 -0.90 -3.50
CA PHE A 56 16.22 0.09 -2.86
C PHE A 56 15.58 0.66 -1.58
N ARG A 57 16.41 0.82 -0.52
CA ARG A 57 16.02 1.44 0.76
C ARG A 57 16.81 2.71 0.98
N GLY A 58 16.17 3.88 0.85
CA GLY A 58 16.80 5.19 0.97
C GLY A 58 17.51 5.42 2.30
N LEU A 59 16.87 5.07 3.44
CA LEU A 59 17.49 5.20 4.78
C LEU A 59 18.76 4.35 4.94
N SER A 60 18.75 3.11 4.45
CA SER A 60 19.94 2.25 4.48
C SER A 60 21.02 2.74 3.52
N GLY A 61 20.64 3.44 2.44
CA GLY A 61 21.54 4.07 1.51
C GLY A 61 22.26 5.27 2.12
N SER A 62 21.55 6.15 2.85
CA SER A 62 22.17 7.32 3.50
C SER A 62 23.22 6.93 4.55
N GLN A 63 23.01 5.83 5.28
CA GLN A 63 24.00 5.26 6.19
C GLN A 63 25.26 4.72 5.47
N LYS A 64 25.18 4.47 4.17
CA LYS A 64 26.29 4.01 3.31
C LYS A 64 26.94 5.13 2.49
N GLY A 65 26.70 6.40 2.83
CA GLY A 65 27.31 7.56 2.19
C GLY A 65 26.53 8.17 1.03
N PHE A 66 25.28 7.73 0.78
CA PHE A 66 24.41 8.42 -0.17
C PHE A 66 23.83 9.71 0.45
N ASP A 67 23.69 10.76 -0.35
CA ASP A 67 22.88 11.92 -0.01
C ASP A 67 21.42 11.48 0.23
N ARG A 68 20.78 12.02 1.27
CA ARG A 68 19.43 11.62 1.66
C ARG A 68 18.41 11.86 0.55
N VAL A 69 18.50 13.02 -0.13
CA VAL A 69 17.57 13.36 -1.22
C VAL A 69 17.71 12.40 -2.39
N LYS A 70 18.97 12.09 -2.77
CA LYS A 70 19.26 11.12 -3.82
C LYS A 70 18.78 9.70 -3.45
N GLY A 71 18.99 9.30 -2.20
CA GLY A 71 18.48 8.02 -1.70
C GLY A 71 16.96 7.92 -1.77
N ASP A 72 16.25 8.97 -1.37
CA ASP A 72 14.78 9.01 -1.46
C ASP A 72 14.29 9.01 -2.91
N GLN A 73 14.97 9.74 -3.82
CA GLN A 73 14.68 9.71 -5.27
C GLN A 73 14.89 8.30 -5.87
N MET A 74 15.97 7.60 -5.48
CA MET A 74 16.18 6.20 -5.88
C MET A 74 15.05 5.29 -5.36
N GLY A 75 14.60 5.50 -4.12
CA GLY A 75 13.43 4.82 -3.56
C GLY A 75 12.14 5.09 -4.35
N MET A 76 11.92 6.32 -4.80
CA MET A 76 10.80 6.67 -5.69
C MET A 76 10.89 5.89 -7.01
N CYS A 77 12.05 5.83 -7.66
CA CYS A 77 12.27 5.05 -8.87
C CYS A 77 12.02 3.55 -8.63
N ALA A 78 12.41 3.02 -7.48
CA ALA A 78 12.15 1.63 -7.09
C ALA A 78 10.63 1.32 -7.02
N THR A 79 9.82 2.27 -6.52
CA THR A 79 8.35 2.11 -6.54
C THR A 79 7.79 2.09 -7.95
N VAL A 80 8.37 2.84 -8.89
CA VAL A 80 7.97 2.84 -10.31
C VAL A 80 8.22 1.48 -10.94
N ILE A 81 9.38 0.86 -10.67
CA ILE A 81 9.71 -0.49 -11.17
C ILE A 81 8.66 -1.50 -10.69
N ASN A 82 8.32 -1.50 -9.39
CA ASN A 82 7.30 -2.39 -8.84
C ASN A 82 5.91 -2.12 -9.44
N SER A 83 5.58 -0.86 -9.69
CA SER A 83 4.30 -0.46 -10.28
C SER A 83 4.17 -0.95 -11.72
N LEU A 84 5.23 -0.87 -12.51
CA LEU A 84 5.26 -1.39 -13.88
C LEU A 84 5.12 -2.93 -13.90
N ALA A 85 5.77 -3.62 -12.98
CA ALA A 85 5.65 -5.07 -12.85
C ALA A 85 4.21 -5.48 -12.52
N LEU A 86 3.56 -4.82 -11.54
CA LEU A 86 2.17 -5.10 -11.20
C LEU A 86 1.21 -4.72 -12.35
N SER A 87 1.44 -3.59 -13.02
CA SER A 87 0.68 -3.17 -14.20
C SER A 87 0.72 -4.23 -15.29
N SER A 88 1.91 -4.77 -15.58
CA SER A 88 2.09 -5.85 -16.54
C SER A 88 1.34 -7.13 -16.14
N ALA A 89 1.42 -7.53 -14.86
CA ALA A 89 0.73 -8.71 -14.36
C ALA A 89 -0.81 -8.56 -14.42
N LEU A 90 -1.35 -7.39 -14.07
CA LEU A 90 -2.78 -7.09 -14.20
C LEU A 90 -3.22 -7.08 -15.66
N GLY A 91 -2.43 -6.47 -16.56
CA GLY A 91 -2.69 -6.45 -18.00
C GLY A 91 -2.73 -7.86 -18.60
N ALA A 92 -1.83 -8.75 -18.19
CA ALA A 92 -1.83 -10.16 -18.60
C ALA A 92 -3.10 -10.91 -18.16
N LEU A 93 -3.76 -10.46 -17.09
CA LEU A 93 -5.06 -10.98 -16.63
C LEU A 93 -6.27 -10.28 -17.27
N GLY A 94 -6.05 -9.37 -18.24
CA GLY A 94 -7.10 -8.61 -18.91
C GLY A 94 -7.69 -7.47 -18.07
N VAL A 95 -7.02 -7.05 -17.00
CA VAL A 95 -7.49 -5.98 -16.12
C VAL A 95 -6.99 -4.64 -16.62
N LYS A 96 -7.92 -3.70 -16.88
CA LYS A 96 -7.58 -2.30 -17.23
C LYS A 96 -6.87 -1.65 -16.04
N ASN A 97 -5.71 -1.07 -16.29
CA ASN A 97 -4.98 -0.39 -15.23
C ASN A 97 -4.16 0.79 -15.77
N LYS A 98 -3.81 1.74 -14.89
CA LYS A 98 -2.97 2.89 -15.21
C LYS A 98 -1.90 3.06 -14.14
N VAL A 99 -0.67 3.37 -14.55
CA VAL A 99 0.41 3.82 -13.66
C VAL A 99 0.42 5.34 -13.64
N LEU A 100 0.16 5.92 -12.46
CA LEU A 100 0.16 7.35 -12.21
C LEU A 100 1.34 7.72 -11.32
N THR A 101 2.22 8.58 -11.79
CA THR A 101 3.47 8.92 -11.11
C THR A 101 3.43 10.30 -10.48
N ALA A 102 3.92 10.43 -9.25
CA ALA A 102 4.01 11.71 -8.54
C ALA A 102 5.09 12.66 -9.11
N ILE A 103 6.01 12.14 -9.90
CA ILE A 103 7.01 12.89 -10.66
C ILE A 103 6.79 12.64 -12.15
N ARG A 104 7.09 13.63 -13.01
CA ARG A 104 6.90 13.47 -14.46
C ARG A 104 7.87 12.43 -15.02
N MET A 105 7.33 11.39 -15.62
CA MET A 105 8.07 10.26 -16.19
C MET A 105 7.43 9.74 -17.48
N GLU A 106 6.81 10.60 -18.28
CA GLU A 106 6.26 10.19 -19.56
C GLU A 106 7.40 9.70 -20.50
N PRO A 107 7.24 8.61 -21.25
CA PRO A 107 6.01 7.81 -21.43
C PRO A 107 5.87 6.61 -20.48
N ILE A 108 6.64 6.52 -19.38
CA ILE A 108 6.64 5.38 -18.47
C ILE A 108 5.34 5.30 -17.66
N GLY A 109 4.82 6.45 -17.22
CA GLY A 109 3.57 6.58 -16.50
C GLY A 109 3.00 7.98 -16.67
N GLU A 110 1.69 8.13 -16.48
CA GLU A 110 1.02 9.42 -16.54
C GLU A 110 1.29 10.24 -15.28
N PHE A 111 1.44 11.55 -15.41
CA PHE A 111 1.55 12.41 -14.24
C PHE A 111 0.26 12.41 -13.45
N TYR A 112 0.40 12.11 -12.13
CA TYR A 112 -0.70 12.00 -11.20
C TYR A 112 -1.41 13.34 -10.99
N THR A 113 -2.72 13.31 -10.99
CA THR A 113 -3.59 14.32 -10.35
C THR A 113 -4.77 13.60 -9.71
N LYS A 114 -5.34 14.18 -8.64
CA LYS A 114 -6.53 13.63 -7.96
C LYS A 114 -7.65 13.30 -8.97
N TRP A 115 -7.98 14.25 -9.82
CA TRP A 115 -9.10 14.14 -10.74
C TRP A 115 -8.90 13.05 -11.80
N LYS A 116 -7.69 12.95 -12.37
CA LYS A 116 -7.33 11.85 -13.28
C LYS A 116 -7.49 10.47 -12.61
N ALA A 117 -7.07 10.37 -11.35
CA ALA A 117 -7.17 9.11 -10.64
C ALA A 117 -8.63 8.71 -10.38
N ILE A 118 -9.46 9.65 -9.92
CA ILE A 118 -10.88 9.42 -9.66
C ILE A 118 -11.60 9.04 -10.97
N GLU A 119 -11.44 9.83 -12.04
CA GLU A 119 -12.04 9.57 -13.35
C GLU A 119 -11.64 8.17 -13.88
N ALA A 120 -10.34 7.84 -13.84
CA ALA A 120 -9.88 6.53 -14.28
C ALA A 120 -10.49 5.38 -13.48
N MET A 121 -10.61 5.51 -12.15
CA MET A 121 -11.25 4.47 -11.31
C MET A 121 -12.76 4.36 -11.58
N GLU A 122 -13.44 5.45 -11.86
CA GLU A 122 -14.85 5.47 -12.25
C GLU A 122 -15.07 4.82 -13.64
N ASP A 123 -14.09 4.96 -14.55
CA ASP A 123 -14.05 4.29 -15.85
C ASP A 123 -13.61 2.80 -15.76
N GLY A 124 -13.46 2.27 -14.56
CA GLY A 124 -13.13 0.85 -14.32
C GLY A 124 -11.66 0.51 -14.47
N TYR A 125 -10.75 1.48 -14.36
CA TYR A 125 -9.31 1.21 -14.27
C TYR A 125 -8.88 1.03 -12.82
N ILE A 126 -7.96 0.09 -12.59
CA ILE A 126 -7.15 0.08 -11.37
C ILE A 126 -6.04 1.13 -11.52
N CYS A 127 -5.90 2.04 -10.55
CA CYS A 127 -4.85 3.04 -10.55
C CYS A 127 -3.69 2.61 -9.65
N ILE A 128 -2.47 2.55 -10.20
CA ILE A 128 -1.25 2.24 -9.45
C ILE A 128 -0.47 3.54 -9.27
N PHE A 129 -0.36 4.01 -8.02
CA PHE A 129 0.31 5.25 -7.68
C PHE A 129 1.77 4.99 -7.33
N SER A 130 2.69 5.62 -8.05
CA SER A 130 4.12 5.44 -7.89
C SER A 130 4.86 6.74 -7.61
N ALA A 131 6.14 6.65 -7.27
CA ALA A 131 7.00 7.75 -6.84
C ALA A 131 6.54 8.45 -5.54
N GLY A 132 5.77 7.76 -4.68
CA GLY A 132 5.38 8.24 -3.35
C GLY A 132 4.64 9.57 -3.37
N THR A 133 5.10 10.54 -2.57
CA THR A 133 4.59 11.91 -2.55
C THR A 133 5.16 12.78 -3.68
N GLY A 134 6.23 12.32 -4.36
CA GLY A 134 7.02 13.12 -5.29
C GLY A 134 8.07 14.01 -4.61
N SER A 135 8.10 14.02 -3.27
CA SER A 135 9.03 14.83 -2.47
C SER A 135 9.90 13.94 -1.57
N PRO A 136 11.22 14.24 -1.43
CA PRO A 136 12.08 13.57 -0.47
C PRO A 136 11.59 13.73 0.99
N TYR A 137 12.17 12.97 1.91
CA TYR A 137 11.89 12.94 3.34
C TYR A 137 10.56 12.29 3.76
N PHE A 138 9.73 11.86 2.83
CA PHE A 138 8.48 11.14 3.10
C PHE A 138 8.63 9.65 2.81
N THR A 139 7.88 8.85 3.57
CA THR A 139 7.86 7.40 3.39
C THR A 139 6.76 6.97 2.42
N THR A 140 6.75 5.68 2.07
CA THR A 140 5.63 5.07 1.32
C THR A 140 4.33 5.09 2.12
N ASP A 141 4.39 5.00 3.47
CA ASP A 141 3.19 5.09 4.32
C ASP A 141 2.57 6.48 4.21
N THR A 142 3.38 7.56 4.28
CA THR A 142 2.92 8.94 4.04
C THR A 142 2.32 9.10 2.64
N GLY A 143 2.99 8.56 1.61
CA GLY A 143 2.46 8.58 0.23
C GLY A 143 1.11 7.86 0.12
N SER A 144 0.96 6.72 0.79
CA SER A 144 -0.30 5.95 0.80
C SER A 144 -1.43 6.71 1.47
N SER A 145 -1.16 7.36 2.62
CA SER A 145 -2.13 8.18 3.33
C SER A 145 -2.60 9.34 2.46
N LEU A 146 -1.66 10.07 1.84
CA LEU A 146 -1.97 11.17 0.94
C LEU A 146 -2.86 10.72 -0.23
N ARG A 147 -2.48 9.64 -0.93
CA ARG A 147 -3.27 9.12 -2.06
C ARG A 147 -4.64 8.62 -1.62
N GLY A 148 -4.73 7.92 -0.47
CA GLY A 148 -6.00 7.45 0.07
C GLY A 148 -7.00 8.58 0.33
N ILE A 149 -6.52 9.68 0.92
CA ILE A 149 -7.32 10.88 1.18
C ILE A 149 -7.71 11.57 -0.13
N GLU A 150 -6.77 11.78 -1.05
CA GLU A 150 -7.01 12.47 -2.32
C GLU A 150 -8.03 11.74 -3.20
N ILE A 151 -7.98 10.40 -3.27
CA ILE A 151 -8.95 9.63 -4.05
C ILE A 151 -10.27 9.38 -3.30
N GLU A 152 -10.43 9.92 -2.11
CA GLU A 152 -11.63 9.73 -1.29
C GLU A 152 -11.93 8.25 -1.00
N ALA A 153 -10.90 7.51 -0.60
CA ALA A 153 -11.02 6.09 -0.28
C ALA A 153 -11.83 5.89 1.02
N ASP A 154 -12.72 4.89 1.03
CA ASP A 154 -13.48 4.49 2.22
C ASP A 154 -12.57 3.92 3.31
N VAL A 155 -11.44 3.32 2.90
CA VAL A 155 -10.46 2.68 3.78
C VAL A 155 -9.11 2.56 3.09
N MET A 156 -8.02 2.66 3.87
CA MET A 156 -6.70 2.22 3.43
C MET A 156 -6.47 0.78 3.93
N LEU A 157 -6.33 -0.17 3.01
CA LEU A 157 -5.99 -1.55 3.29
C LEU A 157 -4.47 -1.68 3.31
N LYS A 158 -3.88 -1.90 4.49
CA LYS A 158 -2.45 -2.14 4.65
C LYS A 158 -2.18 -3.64 4.62
N GLY A 159 -1.78 -4.12 3.45
CA GLY A 159 -1.33 -5.51 3.25
C GLY A 159 0.07 -5.72 3.80
N THR A 160 0.20 -6.60 4.78
CA THR A 160 1.45 -6.93 5.48
C THR A 160 1.66 -8.44 5.53
N ARG A 161 2.77 -8.90 6.15
CA ARG A 161 3.02 -10.31 6.45
C ARG A 161 2.40 -10.76 7.78
N VAL A 162 2.01 -9.80 8.63
CA VAL A 162 1.31 -10.07 9.89
C VAL A 162 -0.19 -9.82 9.72
N ASP A 163 -0.99 -10.52 10.50
CA ASP A 163 -2.44 -10.54 10.35
C ASP A 163 -3.16 -9.42 11.14
N GLY A 164 -2.44 -8.43 11.65
CA GLY A 164 -3.02 -7.31 12.37
C GLY A 164 -2.01 -6.54 13.21
N ILE A 165 -2.52 -5.71 14.12
CA ILE A 165 -1.75 -4.94 15.09
C ILE A 165 -1.80 -5.67 16.44
N TYR A 166 -0.64 -5.75 17.09
CA TYR A 166 -0.47 -6.46 18.34
C TYR A 166 0.04 -5.53 19.44
N THR A 167 -0.13 -5.93 20.70
CA THR A 167 0.39 -5.22 21.88
C THR A 167 1.91 -5.16 21.91
N ALA A 168 2.58 -6.11 21.27
CA ALA A 168 4.03 -6.19 21.07
C ALA A 168 4.32 -6.96 19.78
N ASP A 169 5.58 -7.10 19.39
CA ASP A 169 5.98 -7.89 18.22
C ASP A 169 5.69 -9.39 18.44
N PRO A 170 4.72 -10.01 17.75
CA PRO A 170 4.33 -11.40 18.01
C PRO A 170 5.42 -12.42 17.64
N GLU A 171 6.42 -12.02 16.83
CA GLU A 171 7.57 -12.89 16.52
C GLU A 171 8.58 -12.95 17.68
N LYS A 172 8.57 -11.95 18.59
CA LYS A 172 9.49 -11.84 19.72
C LYS A 172 8.82 -12.09 21.06
N ASP A 173 7.54 -11.77 21.17
CA ASP A 173 6.75 -11.90 22.40
C ASP A 173 5.52 -12.79 22.16
N PRO A 174 5.57 -14.06 22.60
CA PRO A 174 4.45 -14.99 22.43
C PRO A 174 3.22 -14.61 23.26
N THR A 175 3.32 -13.64 24.18
CA THR A 175 2.18 -13.12 24.96
C THR A 175 1.48 -11.96 24.26
N ALA A 176 2.01 -11.48 23.12
CA ALA A 176 1.41 -10.41 22.37
C ALA A 176 -0.01 -10.77 21.91
N THR A 177 -0.96 -9.88 22.17
CA THR A 177 -2.36 -10.06 21.81
C THR A 177 -2.74 -9.14 20.64
N LYS A 178 -3.52 -9.67 19.69
CA LYS A 178 -3.99 -8.93 18.53
C LYS A 178 -5.19 -8.05 18.89
N PHE A 179 -5.14 -6.79 18.47
CA PHE A 179 -6.30 -5.90 18.51
C PHE A 179 -7.29 -6.26 17.39
N LYS A 180 -8.58 -6.25 17.71
CA LYS A 180 -9.65 -6.34 16.67
C LYS A 180 -9.86 -4.98 16.03
N ASP A 181 -9.91 -3.95 16.86
CA ASP A 181 -9.99 -2.53 16.51
C ASP A 181 -9.17 -1.73 17.53
N ILE A 182 -8.69 -0.57 17.13
CA ILE A 182 -7.88 0.34 17.95
C ILE A 182 -8.02 1.76 17.39
N THR A 183 -8.07 2.75 18.29
CA THR A 183 -8.12 4.15 17.85
C THR A 183 -6.73 4.70 17.53
N TYR A 184 -6.67 5.78 16.75
CA TYR A 184 -5.41 6.50 16.50
C TYR A 184 -4.79 7.01 17.81
N ASP A 185 -5.60 7.47 18.75
CA ASP A 185 -5.12 7.94 20.06
C ASP A 185 -4.50 6.84 20.90
N GLU A 186 -5.07 5.64 20.85
CA GLU A 186 -4.48 4.48 21.52
C GLU A 186 -3.15 4.06 20.88
N ILE A 187 -3.02 4.14 19.55
CA ILE A 187 -1.75 3.89 18.85
C ILE A 187 -0.67 4.85 19.37
N TYR A 188 -0.98 6.14 19.48
CA TYR A 188 -0.05 7.15 20.02
C TYR A 188 0.29 6.87 21.48
N THR A 189 -0.73 6.68 22.32
CA THR A 189 -0.54 6.51 23.76
C THR A 189 0.25 5.22 24.09
N LYS A 190 0.00 4.15 23.33
CA LYS A 190 0.69 2.86 23.51
C LYS A 190 2.04 2.79 22.75
N GLY A 191 2.40 3.79 21.97
CA GLY A 191 3.64 3.83 21.19
C GLY A 191 3.74 2.74 20.12
N LEU A 192 2.61 2.30 19.57
CA LEU A 192 2.56 1.22 18.57
C LEU A 192 3.03 1.71 17.20
N LYS A 193 3.86 0.92 16.53
CA LYS A 193 4.45 1.24 15.21
C LYS A 193 3.63 0.64 14.07
N VAL A 194 2.49 1.23 13.76
CA VAL A 194 1.65 0.80 12.63
C VAL A 194 2.15 1.42 11.32
N MET A 195 2.41 2.71 11.34
CA MET A 195 2.99 3.53 10.25
C MET A 195 3.87 4.61 10.85
N ASP A 196 4.53 5.43 10.00
CA ASP A 196 5.19 6.63 10.51
C ASP A 196 4.16 7.65 11.05
N LEU A 197 4.65 8.55 11.91
CA LEU A 197 3.82 9.52 12.61
C LEU A 197 3.05 10.44 11.65
N THR A 198 3.71 10.91 10.59
CA THR A 198 3.10 11.78 9.58
C THR A 198 1.93 11.09 8.89
N ALA A 199 2.12 9.86 8.45
CA ALA A 199 1.08 9.05 7.82
C ALA A 199 -0.12 8.82 8.75
N THR A 200 0.16 8.46 10.01
CA THR A 200 -0.86 8.20 11.02
C THR A 200 -1.68 9.46 11.33
N THR A 201 -1.00 10.62 11.51
CA THR A 201 -1.66 11.91 11.75
C THR A 201 -2.55 12.32 10.57
N MET A 202 -2.05 12.18 9.34
CA MET A 202 -2.85 12.50 8.14
C MET A 202 -4.13 11.67 8.07
N CYS A 203 -4.04 10.36 8.32
CA CYS A 203 -5.22 9.49 8.32
C CYS A 203 -6.22 9.89 9.42
N LYS A 204 -5.73 10.17 10.64
CA LYS A 204 -6.56 10.62 11.76
C LYS A 204 -7.31 11.91 11.44
N GLU A 205 -6.61 12.95 11.00
CA GLU A 205 -7.18 14.28 10.73
C GLU A 205 -8.19 14.27 9.58
N ASN A 206 -8.05 13.33 8.63
CA ASN A 206 -8.93 13.20 7.48
C ASN A 206 -9.95 12.05 7.61
N ASN A 207 -10.08 11.45 8.78
CA ASN A 207 -11.01 10.34 9.06
C ASN A 207 -10.87 9.16 8.08
N LEU A 208 -9.65 8.88 7.59
CA LEU A 208 -9.38 7.73 6.74
C LEU A 208 -9.05 6.52 7.63
N PRO A 209 -9.93 5.52 7.76
CA PRO A 209 -9.63 4.33 8.53
C PRO A 209 -8.56 3.48 7.85
N ILE A 210 -7.78 2.74 8.65
CA ILE A 210 -6.77 1.81 8.16
C ILE A 210 -7.16 0.39 8.58
N TYR A 211 -7.11 -0.56 7.66
CA TYR A 211 -7.31 -1.96 7.98
C TYR A 211 -6.02 -2.74 7.70
N VAL A 212 -5.41 -3.26 8.77
CA VAL A 212 -4.14 -4.02 8.69
C VAL A 212 -4.46 -5.51 8.65
N PHE A 213 -3.95 -6.21 7.64
CA PHE A 213 -4.20 -7.64 7.46
C PHE A 213 -3.04 -8.34 6.73
N ASN A 214 -3.00 -9.68 6.81
CA ASN A 214 -2.02 -10.47 6.10
C ASN A 214 -2.43 -10.67 4.63
N MET A 215 -1.72 -10.00 3.72
CA MET A 215 -1.93 -10.07 2.27
C MET A 215 -1.29 -11.32 1.64
N ASP A 216 -0.34 -11.96 2.31
CA ASP A 216 0.37 -13.13 1.79
C ASP A 216 -0.51 -14.40 1.79
N VAL A 217 -1.57 -14.39 2.57
CA VAL A 217 -2.56 -15.48 2.58
C VAL A 217 -3.58 -15.26 1.45
N VAL A 218 -3.56 -16.16 0.49
CA VAL A 218 -4.48 -16.10 -0.66
C VAL A 218 -5.93 -16.09 -0.20
N GLY A 219 -6.73 -15.19 -0.77
CA GLY A 219 -8.15 -14.98 -0.44
C GLY A 219 -8.41 -13.99 0.70
N ASN A 220 -7.39 -13.58 1.48
CA ASN A 220 -7.61 -12.64 2.58
C ASN A 220 -8.10 -11.27 2.10
N LEU A 221 -7.60 -10.77 0.97
CA LEU A 221 -8.08 -9.49 0.42
C LEU A 221 -9.59 -9.53 0.14
N LYS A 222 -10.08 -10.63 -0.46
CA LYS A 222 -11.51 -10.84 -0.70
C LYS A 222 -12.30 -10.92 0.61
N LYS A 223 -11.83 -11.70 1.59
CA LYS A 223 -12.48 -11.81 2.91
C LYS A 223 -12.65 -10.46 3.59
N VAL A 224 -11.63 -9.60 3.53
CA VAL A 224 -11.73 -8.22 4.04
C VAL A 224 -12.83 -7.45 3.33
N MET A 225 -12.95 -7.59 2.01
CA MET A 225 -14.00 -6.93 1.21
C MET A 225 -15.39 -7.51 1.47
N GLU A 226 -15.50 -8.77 1.87
CA GLU A 226 -16.73 -9.42 2.31
C GLU A 226 -17.11 -9.06 3.76
N GLY A 227 -16.23 -8.33 4.46
CA GLY A 227 -16.46 -7.83 5.82
C GLY A 227 -16.00 -8.76 6.94
N GLU A 228 -15.23 -9.82 6.62
CA GLU A 228 -14.66 -10.69 7.63
C GLU A 228 -13.62 -9.94 8.50
N LYS A 229 -13.65 -10.20 9.80
CA LYS A 229 -12.77 -9.54 10.79
C LYS A 229 -11.46 -10.32 10.98
N ILE A 230 -10.67 -10.43 9.92
CA ILE A 230 -9.41 -11.19 9.92
C ILE A 230 -8.17 -10.35 10.28
N GLY A 231 -8.34 -9.05 10.37
CA GLY A 231 -7.25 -8.09 10.66
C GLY A 231 -7.58 -7.17 11.84
N THR A 232 -6.92 -6.01 11.86
CA THR A 232 -7.17 -4.94 12.84
C THR A 232 -7.64 -3.67 12.13
N LEU A 233 -8.75 -3.09 12.59
CA LEU A 233 -9.26 -1.79 12.14
C LEU A 233 -8.67 -0.68 13.01
N VAL A 234 -8.08 0.34 12.38
CA VAL A 234 -7.67 1.60 13.03
C VAL A 234 -8.64 2.70 12.61
N HIS A 235 -9.13 3.45 13.58
CA HIS A 235 -10.13 4.51 13.35
C HIS A 235 -10.02 5.64 14.40
N ASN A 236 -10.82 6.69 14.28
CA ASN A 236 -11.01 7.73 15.30
C ASN A 236 -11.87 7.26 16.46
#